data_1c85b3995a8f641f18eb848b26048404
#
_entry.id   1c85b3995a8f641f18eb848b26048404
#
_cell.length_a   1.000
_cell.length_b   1.000
_cell.length_c   1.000
_cell.angle_alpha   90.00
_cell.angle_beta   90.00
_cell.angle_gamma   90.00
#
_symmetry.space_group_name_H-M   'P 1'
#
loop_
_entity.id
_entity.type
_entity.pdbx_description
1 polymer ?
#
loop_
_entity_poly.entity_id
_entity_poly.type
_entity_poly.pdbx_seq_one_letter_code
_entity_poly.pdbx_strand_id
1 'polypeptide(L)'
;MKVRHVLVAIFLFIMVLLVGCATTRDIAHLQGQVDDLQHKVEILRGRVTSEMQQNWVDYETTIAEMQQEIKILRANIEEDRQLLNKIADDVAMLKKDYETKISPPDTQPEGVGATTTTPPSSPTPVEEPPDMEGAYQKAYDTFKAGDYPGALKLFEAFLRTYPKSEYADNARFWIGESYYQQGDFERAILEYEKVLKQYPTGDKVPHALLKQGYAFLSLGDRVDAKLLFQKVIKEYPQSPQAEIAAKKLKVLD
;
A
#
# COMPACT_ATOMS: atom_id res chain seq x y z
N MET A 1 12.39 69.29 -55.94
CA MET A 1 11.42 68.40 -55.25
C MET A 1 11.72 66.87 -55.44
N LYS A 2 12.00 66.40 -56.63
CA LYS A 2 12.20 64.97 -56.96
C LYS A 2 13.31 64.26 -56.18
N VAL A 3 14.45 64.92 -55.93
CA VAL A 3 15.60 64.33 -55.18
C VAL A 3 15.25 64.03 -53.71
N ARG A 4 14.45 64.86 -53.06
CA ARG A 4 13.99 64.68 -51.65
C ARG A 4 13.06 63.45 -51.49
N HIS A 5 12.22 63.21 -52.46
CA HIS A 5 11.32 62.04 -52.44
C HIS A 5 12.09 60.73 -52.65
N VAL A 6 13.13 60.75 -53.51
CA VAL A 6 14.01 59.60 -53.74
C VAL A 6 14.82 59.26 -52.49
N LEU A 7 15.36 60.23 -51.78
CA LEU A 7 16.07 60.03 -50.53
C LEU A 7 15.19 59.47 -49.41
N VAL A 8 13.95 59.99 -49.31
CA VAL A 8 12.96 59.46 -48.33
C VAL A 8 12.57 58.02 -48.65
N ALA A 9 12.38 57.67 -49.93
CA ALA A 9 12.09 56.32 -50.35
C ALA A 9 13.21 55.33 -50.06
N ILE A 10 14.47 55.72 -50.29
CA ILE A 10 15.65 54.92 -49.97
C ILE A 10 15.77 54.74 -48.44
N PHE A 11 15.54 55.78 -47.64
CA PHE A 11 15.60 55.69 -46.19
C PHE A 11 14.51 54.75 -45.66
N LEU A 12 13.27 54.84 -46.13
CA LEU A 12 12.22 53.93 -45.75
C LEU A 12 12.51 52.49 -46.17
N PHE A 13 13.09 52.27 -47.35
CA PHE A 13 13.51 50.92 -47.79
C PHE A 13 14.63 50.34 -46.92
N ILE A 14 15.62 51.14 -46.51
CA ILE A 14 16.68 50.72 -45.59
C ILE A 14 16.08 50.40 -44.21
N MET A 15 15.14 51.20 -43.69
CA MET A 15 14.44 50.94 -42.44
C MET A 15 13.66 49.62 -42.47
N VAL A 16 12.96 49.33 -43.53
CA VAL A 16 12.23 48.06 -43.72
C VAL A 16 13.19 46.87 -43.74
N LEU A 17 14.36 47.00 -44.40
CA LEU A 17 15.38 45.96 -44.42
C LEU A 17 16.00 45.73 -43.02
N LEU A 18 16.27 46.80 -42.28
CA LEU A 18 16.84 46.68 -40.90
C LEU A 18 15.85 46.05 -39.94
N VAL A 19 14.59 46.40 -40.00
CA VAL A 19 13.52 45.78 -39.17
C VAL A 19 13.32 44.31 -39.54
N GLY A 20 13.35 43.98 -40.85
CA GLY A 20 13.25 42.59 -41.33
C GLY A 20 14.42 41.70 -40.86
N CYS A 21 15.66 42.26 -40.82
CA CYS A 21 16.81 41.51 -40.31
C CYS A 21 16.78 41.27 -38.78
N ALA A 22 16.22 42.21 -38.01
CA ALA A 22 16.06 42.05 -36.56
C ALA A 22 15.06 40.95 -36.26
N THR A 23 13.89 40.97 -36.87
CA THR A 23 12.82 39.98 -36.67
C THR A 23 13.20 38.57 -37.11
N THR A 24 13.96 38.39 -38.19
CA THR A 24 14.45 37.08 -38.64
C THR A 24 15.49 36.50 -37.66
N ARG A 25 16.31 37.31 -37.01
CA ARG A 25 17.27 36.87 -36.03
C ARG A 25 16.60 36.41 -34.73
N ASP A 26 15.57 37.12 -34.29
CA ASP A 26 14.80 36.77 -33.10
C ASP A 26 13.96 35.49 -33.35
N ILE A 27 13.42 35.31 -34.53
CA ILE A 27 12.71 34.09 -34.93
C ILE A 27 13.69 32.89 -34.92
N ALA A 28 14.87 33.04 -35.50
CA ALA A 28 15.88 31.96 -35.49
C ALA A 28 16.34 31.59 -34.08
N HIS A 29 16.45 32.57 -33.19
CA HIS A 29 16.80 32.32 -31.78
C HIS A 29 15.67 31.57 -31.07
N LEU A 30 14.41 31.99 -31.25
CA LEU A 30 13.24 31.30 -30.69
C LEU A 30 13.11 29.88 -31.26
N GLN A 31 13.36 29.70 -32.53
CA GLN A 31 13.37 28.37 -33.16
C GLN A 31 14.41 27.46 -32.49
N GLY A 32 15.63 27.93 -32.25
CA GLY A 32 16.67 27.18 -31.52
C GLY A 32 16.28 26.84 -30.08
N GLN A 33 15.57 27.75 -29.39
CA GLN A 33 15.05 27.46 -28.05
C GLN A 33 13.95 26.38 -28.06
N VAL A 34 13.07 26.42 -29.05
CA VAL A 34 12.03 25.40 -29.24
C VAL A 34 12.64 24.04 -29.54
N ASP A 35 13.64 23.98 -30.42
CA ASP A 35 14.35 22.73 -30.74
C ASP A 35 15.08 22.14 -29.51
N ASP A 36 15.71 22.99 -28.69
CA ASP A 36 16.37 22.57 -27.44
C ASP A 36 15.35 22.05 -26.41
N LEU A 37 14.20 22.73 -26.29
CA LEU A 37 13.10 22.27 -25.44
C LEU A 37 12.50 20.95 -25.93
N GLN A 38 12.28 20.80 -27.22
CA GLN A 38 11.80 19.55 -27.81
C GLN A 38 12.78 18.39 -27.54
N HIS A 39 14.08 18.63 -27.69
CA HIS A 39 15.11 17.64 -27.39
C HIS A 39 15.11 17.25 -25.91
N LYS A 40 14.99 18.22 -24.98
CA LYS A 40 14.87 17.97 -23.54
C LYS A 40 13.62 17.18 -23.19
N VAL A 41 12.48 17.50 -23.81
CA VAL A 41 11.22 16.76 -23.63
C VAL A 41 11.37 15.31 -24.09
N GLU A 42 12.04 15.05 -25.21
CA GLU A 42 12.23 13.68 -25.72
C GLU A 42 13.18 12.87 -24.82
N ILE A 43 14.25 13.49 -24.30
CA ILE A 43 15.14 12.84 -23.30
C ILE A 43 14.37 12.52 -22.02
N LEU A 44 13.56 13.45 -21.51
CA LEU A 44 12.74 13.23 -20.31
C LEU A 44 11.70 12.12 -20.53
N ARG A 45 11.03 12.13 -21.70
CA ARG A 45 10.08 11.09 -22.08
C ARG A 45 10.74 9.72 -22.13
N GLY A 46 11.89 9.60 -22.78
CA GLY A 46 12.66 8.34 -22.84
C GLY A 46 13.08 7.85 -21.46
N ARG A 47 13.49 8.78 -20.58
CA ARG A 47 13.87 8.45 -19.19
C ARG A 47 12.68 7.98 -18.37
N VAL A 48 11.56 8.68 -18.41
CA VAL A 48 10.33 8.29 -17.73
C VAL A 48 9.84 6.92 -18.23
N THR A 49 9.89 6.66 -19.53
CA THR A 49 9.46 5.37 -20.09
C THR A 49 10.37 4.23 -19.63
N SER A 50 11.70 4.44 -19.63
CA SER A 50 12.67 3.42 -19.16
C SER A 50 12.56 3.17 -17.65
N GLU A 51 12.36 4.22 -16.84
CA GLU A 51 12.15 4.09 -15.38
C GLU A 51 10.83 3.39 -15.07
N MET A 52 9.76 3.67 -15.82
CA MET A 52 8.50 2.95 -15.69
C MET A 52 8.65 1.47 -16.05
N GLN A 53 9.35 1.16 -17.13
CA GLN A 53 9.56 -0.21 -17.58
C GLN A 53 10.42 -1.01 -16.58
N GLN A 54 11.42 -0.39 -15.99
CA GLN A 54 12.26 -0.98 -14.96
C GLN A 54 11.48 -1.23 -13.66
N ASN A 55 10.64 -0.28 -13.24
CA ASN A 55 9.74 -0.44 -12.11
C ASN A 55 8.74 -1.59 -12.33
N TRP A 56 8.21 -1.78 -13.55
CA TRP A 56 7.33 -2.90 -13.86
C TRP A 56 8.01 -4.26 -13.68
N VAL A 57 9.24 -4.41 -14.16
CA VAL A 57 10.03 -5.64 -14.00
C VAL A 57 10.32 -5.93 -12.52
N ASP A 58 10.66 -4.89 -11.73
CA ASP A 58 10.87 -5.02 -10.29
C ASP A 58 9.57 -5.41 -9.55
N TYR A 59 8.41 -4.87 -9.98
CA TYR A 59 7.11 -5.27 -9.45
C TYR A 59 6.75 -6.72 -9.79
N GLU A 60 6.97 -7.16 -11.03
CA GLU A 60 6.73 -8.56 -11.42
C GLU A 60 7.61 -9.52 -10.61
N THR A 61 8.88 -9.18 -10.41
CA THR A 61 9.80 -9.99 -9.62
C THR A 61 9.34 -10.06 -8.15
N THR A 62 8.98 -8.93 -7.56
CA THR A 62 8.48 -8.88 -6.17
C THR A 62 7.16 -9.64 -6.01
N ILE A 63 6.26 -9.55 -6.99
CA ILE A 63 5.00 -10.31 -7.00
C ILE A 63 5.27 -11.81 -7.10
N ALA A 64 6.21 -12.23 -7.94
CA ALA A 64 6.58 -13.64 -8.08
C ALA A 64 7.21 -14.20 -6.79
N GLU A 65 8.09 -13.44 -6.13
CA GLU A 65 8.66 -13.78 -4.83
C GLU A 65 7.59 -13.90 -3.74
N MET A 66 6.68 -12.93 -3.65
CA MET A 66 5.56 -12.99 -2.70
C MET A 66 4.60 -14.17 -2.98
N GLN A 67 4.34 -14.49 -4.24
CA GLN A 67 3.52 -15.65 -4.60
C GLN A 67 4.18 -16.96 -4.18
N GLN A 68 5.50 -17.05 -4.28
CA GLN A 68 6.25 -18.22 -3.83
C GLN A 68 6.22 -18.34 -2.30
N GLU A 69 6.36 -17.24 -1.59
CA GLU A 69 6.26 -17.20 -0.13
C GLU A 69 4.85 -17.58 0.36
N ILE A 70 3.82 -17.06 -0.28
CA ILE A 70 2.41 -17.45 -0.02
C ILE A 70 2.22 -18.96 -0.25
N LYS A 71 2.83 -19.54 -1.27
CA LYS A 71 2.74 -20.98 -1.54
C LYS A 71 3.38 -21.80 -0.43
N ILE A 72 4.53 -21.37 0.08
CA ILE A 72 5.23 -22.01 1.21
C ILE A 72 4.39 -21.90 2.49
N LEU A 73 3.88 -20.70 2.79
CA LEU A 73 3.01 -20.47 3.95
C LEU A 73 1.72 -21.32 3.91
N ARG A 74 1.09 -21.43 2.74
CA ARG A 74 -0.07 -22.31 2.57
C ARG A 74 0.25 -23.78 2.80
N ALA A 75 1.43 -24.24 2.38
CA ALA A 75 1.87 -25.62 2.63
C ALA A 75 2.08 -25.86 4.13
N ASN A 76 2.70 -24.93 4.84
CA ASN A 76 2.88 -25.00 6.29
C ASN A 76 1.54 -24.99 7.04
N ILE A 77 0.60 -24.13 6.66
CA ILE A 77 -0.76 -24.11 7.24
C ILE A 77 -1.48 -25.44 7.04
N GLU A 78 -1.32 -26.06 5.89
CA GLU A 78 -1.95 -27.37 5.63
C GLU A 78 -1.32 -28.49 6.47
N GLU A 79 0.01 -28.44 6.70
CA GLU A 79 0.72 -29.35 7.60
C GLU A 79 0.26 -29.16 9.05
N ASP A 80 0.19 -27.91 9.53
CA ASP A 80 -0.31 -27.57 10.85
C ASP A 80 -1.76 -28.03 11.05
N ARG A 81 -2.60 -27.86 10.04
CA ARG A 81 -3.99 -28.34 10.07
C ARG A 81 -4.09 -29.85 10.20
N GLN A 82 -3.25 -30.60 9.49
CA GLN A 82 -3.20 -32.05 9.62
C GLN A 82 -2.75 -32.48 11.01
N LEU A 83 -1.77 -31.79 11.58
CA LEU A 83 -1.31 -32.01 12.95
C LEU A 83 -2.41 -31.73 13.99
N LEU A 84 -3.13 -30.63 13.83
CA LEU A 84 -4.26 -30.28 14.71
C LEU A 84 -5.39 -31.32 14.63
N ASN A 85 -5.73 -31.83 13.43
CA ASN A 85 -6.72 -32.88 13.27
C ASN A 85 -6.27 -34.16 13.98
N LYS A 86 -4.99 -34.54 13.87
CA LYS A 86 -4.45 -35.70 14.57
C LYS A 86 -4.51 -35.53 16.10
N ILE A 87 -4.17 -34.36 16.61
CA ILE A 87 -4.29 -34.05 18.04
C ILE A 87 -5.75 -34.13 18.49
N ALA A 88 -6.70 -33.62 17.68
CA ALA A 88 -8.12 -33.72 17.99
C ALA A 88 -8.63 -35.17 18.08
N ASP A 89 -8.17 -36.04 17.16
CA ASP A 89 -8.48 -37.46 17.19
C ASP A 89 -7.88 -38.16 18.42
N ASP A 90 -6.63 -37.85 18.77
CA ASP A 90 -5.96 -38.38 19.97
C ASP A 90 -6.69 -37.95 21.26
N VAL A 91 -7.11 -36.68 21.35
CA VAL A 91 -7.91 -36.17 22.47
C VAL A 91 -9.27 -36.87 22.56
N ALA A 92 -9.93 -37.10 21.41
CA ALA A 92 -11.20 -37.82 21.39
C ALA A 92 -11.07 -39.28 21.85
N MET A 93 -9.99 -39.97 21.48
CA MET A 93 -9.68 -41.31 21.99
C MET A 93 -9.41 -41.32 23.50
N LEU A 94 -8.60 -40.39 23.99
CA LEU A 94 -8.31 -40.27 25.42
C LEU A 94 -9.58 -39.98 26.24
N LYS A 95 -10.45 -39.14 25.75
CA LYS A 95 -11.76 -38.84 26.37
C LYS A 95 -12.64 -40.08 26.46
N LYS A 96 -12.71 -40.88 25.39
CA LYS A 96 -13.47 -42.12 25.36
C LYS A 96 -12.91 -43.16 26.34
N ASP A 97 -11.59 -43.29 26.43
CA ASP A 97 -10.92 -44.17 27.39
C ASP A 97 -11.14 -43.74 28.84
N TYR A 98 -11.18 -42.44 29.09
CA TYR A 98 -11.48 -41.87 30.38
C TYR A 98 -12.93 -42.15 30.81
N GLU A 99 -13.90 -41.95 29.92
CA GLU A 99 -15.34 -42.20 30.16
C GLU A 99 -15.61 -43.70 30.39
N THR A 100 -14.91 -44.61 29.72
CA THR A 100 -15.06 -46.06 29.91
C THR A 100 -14.43 -46.56 31.21
N LYS A 101 -13.43 -45.83 31.77
CA LYS A 101 -12.77 -46.23 33.04
C LYS A 101 -13.45 -45.67 34.29
N ILE A 102 -14.37 -44.70 34.15
CA ILE A 102 -15.02 -44.01 35.27
C ILE A 102 -16.55 -44.31 35.33
N SER A 103 -17.06 -45.30 34.60
CA SER A 103 -18.46 -45.72 34.81
C SER A 103 -18.63 -46.30 36.22
N PRO A 104 -19.35 -45.66 37.16
CA PRO A 104 -19.62 -46.24 38.47
C PRO A 104 -20.56 -47.41 38.33
N PRO A 105 -20.47 -48.43 39.20
CA PRO A 105 -21.41 -49.54 39.21
C PRO A 105 -22.81 -49.03 39.60
N ASP A 106 -23.79 -49.56 38.88
CA ASP A 106 -25.23 -49.38 39.02
C ASP A 106 -25.70 -49.36 40.49
N THR A 107 -26.07 -48.19 41.01
CA THR A 107 -26.88 -48.08 42.23
C THR A 107 -28.08 -47.19 41.93
N GLN A 108 -29.23 -47.85 41.86
CA GLN A 108 -30.56 -47.28 41.82
C GLN A 108 -30.76 -46.31 43.02
N PRO A 109 -31.24 -45.11 42.88
CA PRO A 109 -31.80 -44.36 43.95
C PRO A 109 -33.32 -44.42 43.89
N GLU A 110 -33.92 -44.91 44.99
CA GLU A 110 -35.32 -44.73 45.34
C GLU A 110 -35.66 -43.24 45.44
N GLY A 111 -36.89 -42.94 45.09
CA GLY A 111 -37.38 -41.59 44.93
C GLY A 111 -37.53 -40.78 46.23
N VAL A 112 -37.46 -39.46 46.09
CA VAL A 112 -38.20 -38.47 46.90
C VAL A 112 -38.39 -37.15 46.08
N GLY A 113 -39.65 -36.77 45.96
CA GLY A 113 -40.09 -35.37 46.09
C GLY A 113 -39.86 -34.38 44.95
N ALA A 114 -40.93 -34.19 44.17
CA ALA A 114 -41.14 -33.06 43.29
C ALA A 114 -41.07 -31.73 44.03
N THR A 115 -40.24 -30.82 43.54
CA THR A 115 -40.46 -29.38 43.67
C THR A 115 -40.22 -28.71 42.29
N THR A 116 -41.32 -28.25 41.74
CA THR A 116 -41.45 -27.42 40.57
C THR A 116 -40.71 -26.11 40.81
N THR A 117 -39.59 -25.92 40.12
CA THR A 117 -39.06 -24.58 39.86
C THR A 117 -38.96 -24.38 38.36
N THR A 118 -39.73 -23.44 37.89
CA THR A 118 -39.79 -22.88 36.55
C THR A 118 -38.40 -22.61 36.01
N PRO A 119 -38.03 -23.01 34.77
CA PRO A 119 -36.78 -22.63 34.18
C PRO A 119 -36.75 -21.11 33.97
N PRO A 120 -35.65 -20.44 34.30
CA PRO A 120 -35.50 -19.04 33.90
C PRO A 120 -35.42 -18.97 32.37
N SER A 121 -36.12 -17.97 31.88
CA SER A 121 -36.22 -17.50 30.52
C SER A 121 -34.89 -17.67 29.73
N SER A 122 -35.06 -18.06 28.48
CA SER A 122 -34.03 -18.12 27.43
C SER A 122 -32.97 -17.05 27.59
N PRO A 123 -31.70 -17.42 27.45
CA PRO A 123 -30.66 -16.42 27.41
C PRO A 123 -30.95 -15.50 26.19
N THR A 124 -30.96 -14.21 26.47
CA THR A 124 -30.84 -13.16 25.46
C THR A 124 -29.78 -13.59 24.45
N PRO A 125 -29.98 -13.37 23.13
CA PRO A 125 -28.94 -13.67 22.17
C PRO A 125 -27.66 -12.97 22.66
N VAL A 126 -26.67 -13.76 23.02
CA VAL A 126 -25.29 -13.26 23.19
C VAL A 126 -24.97 -12.75 21.79
N GLU A 127 -24.87 -11.43 21.62
CA GLU A 127 -24.25 -10.86 20.42
C GLU A 127 -22.90 -11.56 20.28
N GLU A 128 -22.78 -12.42 19.28
CA GLU A 128 -21.48 -12.98 18.89
C GLU A 128 -20.53 -11.79 18.77
N PRO A 129 -19.31 -11.89 19.35
CA PRO A 129 -18.34 -10.81 19.19
C PRO A 129 -18.21 -10.53 17.68
N PRO A 130 -18.30 -9.26 17.27
CA PRO A 130 -18.29 -8.91 15.86
C PRO A 130 -17.10 -9.61 15.19
N ASP A 131 -17.35 -10.26 14.06
CA ASP A 131 -16.34 -11.01 13.28
C ASP A 131 -15.25 -10.03 12.79
N MET A 132 -14.22 -9.87 13.61
CA MET A 132 -13.10 -8.97 13.36
C MET A 132 -12.31 -9.39 12.12
N GLU A 133 -12.02 -10.69 12.00
CA GLU A 133 -11.27 -11.24 10.88
C GLU A 133 -12.03 -11.09 9.56
N GLY A 134 -13.33 -11.43 9.56
CA GLY A 134 -14.18 -11.28 8.38
C GLY A 134 -14.35 -9.82 7.96
N ALA A 135 -14.45 -8.89 8.93
CA ALA A 135 -14.49 -7.46 8.62
C ALA A 135 -13.19 -6.96 7.96
N TYR A 136 -12.03 -7.39 8.47
CA TYR A 136 -10.73 -7.07 7.87
C TYR A 136 -10.60 -7.71 6.48
N GLN A 137 -10.92 -9.00 6.35
CA GLN A 137 -10.83 -9.74 5.08
C GLN A 137 -11.70 -9.11 4.00
N LYS A 138 -12.92 -8.71 4.33
CA LYS A 138 -13.82 -8.01 3.40
C LYS A 138 -13.20 -6.70 2.89
N ALA A 139 -12.61 -5.91 3.77
CA ALA A 139 -11.94 -4.66 3.40
C ALA A 139 -10.75 -4.93 2.46
N TYR A 140 -9.96 -5.95 2.78
CA TYR A 140 -8.80 -6.33 1.98
C TYR A 140 -9.18 -6.89 0.60
N ASP A 141 -10.23 -7.71 0.52
CA ASP A 141 -10.74 -8.22 -0.76
C ASP A 141 -11.30 -7.09 -1.64
N THR A 142 -11.93 -6.10 -1.03
CA THR A 142 -12.40 -4.89 -1.73
C THR A 142 -11.22 -4.10 -2.31
N PHE A 143 -10.12 -3.97 -1.56
CA PHE A 143 -8.87 -3.38 -2.04
C PHE A 143 -8.29 -4.17 -3.23
N LYS A 144 -8.20 -5.50 -3.11
CA LYS A 144 -7.70 -6.37 -4.19
C LYS A 144 -8.55 -6.31 -5.45
N ALA A 145 -9.84 -6.08 -5.32
CA ALA A 145 -10.75 -5.89 -6.44
C ALA A 145 -10.57 -4.53 -7.15
N GLY A 146 -9.71 -3.63 -6.62
CA GLY A 146 -9.46 -2.31 -7.17
C GLY A 146 -10.48 -1.25 -6.75
N ASP A 147 -11.46 -1.58 -5.91
CA ASP A 147 -12.37 -0.60 -5.32
C ASP A 147 -11.70 0.09 -4.12
N TYR A 148 -10.76 0.98 -4.42
CA TYR A 148 -10.02 1.73 -3.39
C TYR A 148 -10.90 2.64 -2.53
N PRO A 149 -11.91 3.35 -3.08
CA PRO A 149 -12.85 4.12 -2.28
C PRO A 149 -13.72 3.27 -1.35
N GLY A 150 -14.12 2.08 -1.80
CA GLY A 150 -14.84 1.11 -0.98
C GLY A 150 -13.96 0.55 0.13
N ALA A 151 -12.73 0.16 -0.19
CA ALA A 151 -11.75 -0.34 0.76
C ALA A 151 -11.44 0.69 1.87
N LEU A 152 -11.27 1.96 1.53
CA LEU A 152 -11.10 3.06 2.50
C LEU A 152 -12.20 3.06 3.54
N LYS A 153 -13.46 3.06 3.11
CA LYS A 153 -14.62 3.07 4.02
C LYS A 153 -14.63 1.86 4.95
N LEU A 154 -14.29 0.68 4.41
CA LEU A 154 -14.28 -0.56 5.18
C LEU A 154 -13.13 -0.60 6.19
N PHE A 155 -11.92 -0.20 5.81
CA PHE A 155 -10.78 -0.13 6.73
C PHE A 155 -10.96 0.95 7.81
N GLU A 156 -11.54 2.10 7.46
CA GLU A 156 -11.89 3.12 8.45
C GLU A 156 -12.96 2.63 9.43
N ALA A 157 -13.97 1.91 8.96
CA ALA A 157 -14.97 1.29 9.81
C ALA A 157 -14.34 0.23 10.72
N PHE A 158 -13.45 -0.60 10.18
CA PHE A 158 -12.67 -1.57 10.93
C PHE A 158 -11.88 -0.91 12.07
N LEU A 159 -11.12 0.15 11.79
CA LEU A 159 -10.34 0.85 12.80
C LEU A 159 -11.17 1.58 13.85
N ARG A 160 -12.40 1.99 13.53
CA ARG A 160 -13.33 2.53 14.53
C ARG A 160 -13.79 1.46 15.51
N THR A 161 -14.05 0.25 15.01
CA THR A 161 -14.54 -0.87 15.82
C THR A 161 -13.43 -1.60 16.56
N TYR A 162 -12.26 -1.76 15.93
CA TYR A 162 -11.14 -2.55 16.43
C TYR A 162 -9.81 -1.77 16.46
N PRO A 163 -9.71 -0.62 17.13
CA PRO A 163 -8.55 0.28 17.05
C PRO A 163 -7.26 -0.30 17.63
N LYS A 164 -7.36 -1.35 18.45
CA LYS A 164 -6.23 -2.02 19.14
C LYS A 164 -6.06 -3.48 18.73
N SER A 165 -6.70 -3.90 17.65
CA SER A 165 -6.54 -5.27 17.16
C SER A 165 -5.16 -5.49 16.56
N GLU A 166 -4.76 -6.75 16.45
CA GLU A 166 -3.56 -7.17 15.72
C GLU A 166 -3.55 -6.78 14.23
N TYR A 167 -4.72 -6.50 13.65
CA TYR A 167 -4.87 -6.02 12.27
C TYR A 167 -4.89 -4.49 12.14
N ALA A 168 -4.80 -3.74 13.24
CA ALA A 168 -5.01 -2.30 13.20
C ALA A 168 -3.91 -1.55 12.44
N ASP A 169 -2.64 -1.93 12.59
CA ASP A 169 -1.53 -1.39 11.81
C ASP A 169 -1.65 -1.74 10.32
N ASN A 170 -2.04 -2.99 10.02
CA ASN A 170 -2.34 -3.46 8.67
C ASN A 170 -3.48 -2.64 8.03
N ALA A 171 -4.59 -2.47 8.74
CA ALA A 171 -5.73 -1.70 8.25
C ALA A 171 -5.36 -0.24 7.96
N ARG A 172 -4.58 0.38 8.84
CA ARG A 172 -4.06 1.74 8.63
C ARG A 172 -3.15 1.82 7.41
N PHE A 173 -2.27 0.84 7.25
CA PHE A 173 -1.40 0.73 6.08
C PHE A 173 -2.20 0.63 4.78
N TRP A 174 -3.26 -0.20 4.73
CA TRP A 174 -4.10 -0.36 3.54
C TRP A 174 -4.93 0.88 3.21
N ILE A 175 -5.25 1.72 4.19
CA ILE A 175 -5.80 3.05 3.93
C ILE A 175 -4.79 3.90 3.16
N GLY A 176 -3.52 3.91 3.59
CA GLY A 176 -2.44 4.58 2.86
C GLY A 176 -2.26 4.06 1.43
N GLU A 177 -2.24 2.74 1.26
CA GLU A 177 -2.17 2.10 -0.07
C GLU A 177 -3.37 2.47 -0.95
N SER A 178 -4.58 2.55 -0.38
CA SER A 178 -5.77 2.94 -1.13
C SER A 178 -5.69 4.36 -1.66
N TYR A 179 -5.15 5.30 -0.89
CA TYR A 179 -4.86 6.65 -1.38
C TYR A 179 -3.74 6.66 -2.43
N TYR A 180 -2.69 5.90 -2.19
CA TYR A 180 -1.57 5.78 -3.13
C TYR A 180 -2.03 5.29 -4.51
N GLN A 181 -2.86 4.24 -4.55
CA GLN A 181 -3.41 3.68 -5.80
C GLN A 181 -4.37 4.65 -6.52
N GLN A 182 -4.98 5.57 -5.80
CA GLN A 182 -5.79 6.64 -6.38
C GLN A 182 -4.96 7.84 -6.86
N GLY A 183 -3.63 7.82 -6.67
CA GLY A 183 -2.73 8.93 -7.00
C GLY A 183 -2.76 10.08 -6.00
N ASP A 184 -3.42 9.90 -4.87
CA ASP A 184 -3.48 10.89 -3.79
C ASP A 184 -2.30 10.67 -2.83
N PHE A 185 -1.13 11.04 -3.31
CA PHE A 185 0.12 10.76 -2.61
C PHE A 185 0.26 11.54 -1.30
N GLU A 186 -0.30 12.74 -1.22
CA GLU A 186 -0.30 13.55 0.00
C GLU A 186 -1.07 12.87 1.12
N ARG A 187 -2.28 12.36 0.84
CA ARG A 187 -3.05 11.62 1.85
C ARG A 187 -2.40 10.27 2.17
N ALA A 188 -1.82 9.59 1.19
CA ALA A 188 -1.07 8.36 1.43
C ALA A 188 0.08 8.58 2.41
N ILE A 189 0.88 9.64 2.24
CA ILE A 189 1.96 10.02 3.16
C ILE A 189 1.45 10.20 4.59
N LEU A 190 0.32 10.90 4.75
CA LEU A 190 -0.27 11.13 6.08
C LEU A 190 -0.75 9.84 6.74
N GLU A 191 -1.32 8.92 5.98
CA GLU A 191 -1.77 7.63 6.52
C GLU A 191 -0.60 6.71 6.88
N TYR A 192 0.46 6.66 6.06
CA TYR A 192 1.68 5.94 6.42
C TYR A 192 2.34 6.52 7.68
N GLU A 193 2.35 7.86 7.83
CA GLU A 193 2.85 8.50 9.04
C GLU A 193 2.03 8.11 10.29
N LYS A 194 0.72 7.90 10.14
CA LYS A 194 -0.11 7.39 11.24
C LYS A 194 0.25 5.94 11.60
N VAL A 195 0.65 5.09 10.65
CA VAL A 195 1.17 3.76 10.97
C VAL A 195 2.38 3.89 11.89
N LEU A 196 3.34 4.73 11.53
CA LEU A 196 4.57 4.91 12.30
C LEU A 196 4.32 5.45 13.71
N LYS A 197 3.38 6.38 13.85
CA LYS A 197 3.08 7.05 15.14
C LYS A 197 2.18 6.24 16.05
N GLN A 198 1.16 5.59 15.49
CA GLN A 198 0.14 4.89 16.28
C GLN A 198 0.53 3.44 16.57
N TYR A 199 1.34 2.83 15.70
CA TYR A 199 1.74 1.43 15.78
C TYR A 199 3.27 1.27 15.61
N PRO A 200 4.10 1.90 16.46
CA PRO A 200 5.56 1.97 16.25
C PRO A 200 6.28 0.62 16.30
N THR A 201 5.64 -0.40 16.85
CA THR A 201 6.14 -1.78 16.91
C THR A 201 5.40 -2.73 15.97
N GLY A 202 4.52 -2.20 15.13
CA GLY A 202 3.73 -2.99 14.18
C GLY A 202 4.56 -3.50 13.00
N ASP A 203 4.19 -4.65 12.48
CA ASP A 203 4.90 -5.29 11.37
C ASP A 203 4.85 -4.47 10.07
N LYS A 204 3.88 -3.56 9.96
CA LYS A 204 3.74 -2.68 8.81
C LYS A 204 4.62 -1.42 8.83
N VAL A 205 5.35 -1.16 9.91
CA VAL A 205 6.20 0.05 10.00
C VAL A 205 7.27 0.11 8.91
N PRO A 206 8.07 -0.94 8.64
CA PRO A 206 9.04 -0.90 7.54
C PRO A 206 8.39 -0.71 6.17
N HIS A 207 7.22 -1.32 5.95
CA HIS A 207 6.45 -1.16 4.71
C HIS A 207 5.94 0.28 4.55
N ALA A 208 5.38 0.85 5.62
CA ALA A 208 4.86 2.22 5.61
C ALA A 208 5.98 3.25 5.33
N LEU A 209 7.16 3.09 5.93
CA LEU A 209 8.32 3.93 5.65
C LEU A 209 8.74 3.86 4.18
N LEU A 210 8.86 2.65 3.64
CA LEU A 210 9.23 2.44 2.24
C LEU A 210 8.21 3.07 1.30
N LYS A 211 6.92 2.83 1.54
CA LYS A 211 5.82 3.36 0.70
C LYS A 211 5.67 4.88 0.83
N GLN A 212 5.91 5.44 2.00
CA GLN A 212 5.97 6.89 2.20
C GLN A 212 7.09 7.51 1.35
N GLY A 213 8.26 6.87 1.27
CA GLY A 213 9.35 7.26 0.38
C GLY A 213 8.95 7.23 -1.10
N TYR A 214 8.21 6.21 -1.53
CA TYR A 214 7.68 6.16 -2.90
C TYR A 214 6.63 7.24 -3.17
N ALA A 215 5.78 7.56 -2.21
CA ALA A 215 4.79 8.63 -2.34
C ALA A 215 5.47 10.00 -2.51
N PHE A 216 6.53 10.30 -1.74
CA PHE A 216 7.35 11.51 -1.95
C PHE A 216 8.00 11.54 -3.32
N LEU A 217 8.52 10.39 -3.83
CA LEU A 217 9.03 10.33 -5.21
C LEU A 217 7.96 10.65 -6.25
N SER A 218 6.75 10.16 -6.06
CA SER A 218 5.63 10.43 -6.97
C SER A 218 5.23 11.90 -6.98
N LEU A 219 5.45 12.62 -5.87
CA LEU A 219 5.31 14.08 -5.78
C LEU A 219 6.54 14.85 -6.30
N GLY A 220 7.61 14.16 -6.70
CA GLY A 220 8.86 14.77 -7.15
C GLY A 220 9.82 15.15 -6.02
N ASP A 221 9.47 14.90 -4.77
CA ASP A 221 10.32 15.18 -3.61
C ASP A 221 11.33 14.06 -3.39
N ARG A 222 12.46 14.17 -4.10
CA ARG A 222 13.58 13.22 -4.00
C ARG A 222 14.33 13.31 -2.68
N VAL A 223 14.29 14.46 -2.00
CA VAL A 223 15.03 14.69 -0.75
C VAL A 223 14.39 13.89 0.38
N ASP A 224 13.10 14.08 0.59
CA ASP A 224 12.37 13.37 1.65
C ASP A 224 12.28 11.87 1.35
N ALA A 225 12.14 11.49 0.07
CA ALA A 225 12.20 10.10 -0.32
C ALA A 225 13.54 9.42 0.07
N LYS A 226 14.68 10.06 -0.23
CA LYS A 226 16.01 9.54 0.17
C LYS A 226 16.14 9.39 1.67
N LEU A 227 15.68 10.38 2.44
CA LEU A 227 15.69 10.33 3.91
C LEU A 227 14.89 9.14 4.46
N LEU A 228 13.72 8.88 3.89
CA LEU A 228 12.88 7.75 4.30
C LEU A 228 13.51 6.40 3.95
N PHE A 229 14.07 6.25 2.74
CA PHE A 229 14.78 5.02 2.37
C PHE A 229 16.01 4.77 3.24
N GLN A 230 16.79 5.80 3.59
CA GLN A 230 17.90 5.69 4.54
C GLN A 230 17.41 5.30 5.93
N LYS A 231 16.26 5.81 6.34
CA LYS A 231 15.63 5.46 7.63
C LYS A 231 15.22 3.98 7.67
N VAL A 232 14.60 3.45 6.61
CA VAL A 232 14.26 2.03 6.51
C VAL A 232 15.52 1.17 6.69
N ILE A 233 16.58 1.46 5.94
CA ILE A 233 17.84 0.69 5.99
C ILE A 233 18.48 0.73 7.39
N LYS A 234 18.44 1.90 8.03
CA LYS A 234 19.07 2.11 9.34
C LYS A 234 18.30 1.45 10.47
N GLU A 235 16.98 1.60 10.48
CA GLU A 235 16.13 1.17 11.59
C GLU A 235 15.64 -0.28 11.44
N TYR A 236 15.54 -0.78 10.20
CA TYR A 236 15.04 -2.12 9.89
C TYR A 236 15.96 -2.89 8.94
N PRO A 237 17.28 -3.02 9.25
CA PRO A 237 18.29 -3.54 8.32
C PRO A 237 18.05 -4.99 7.88
N GLN A 238 17.28 -5.76 8.64
CA GLN A 238 16.95 -7.16 8.34
C GLN A 238 15.63 -7.32 7.59
N SER A 239 14.91 -6.22 7.33
CA SER A 239 13.63 -6.28 6.62
C SER A 239 13.85 -6.36 5.11
N PRO A 240 12.98 -7.06 4.36
CA PRO A 240 12.98 -7.01 2.90
C PRO A 240 12.87 -5.59 2.36
N GLN A 241 12.20 -4.70 3.08
CA GLN A 241 12.02 -3.29 2.73
C GLN A 241 13.34 -2.52 2.74
N ALA A 242 14.28 -2.88 3.61
CA ALA A 242 15.62 -2.27 3.64
C ALA A 242 16.41 -2.59 2.37
N GLU A 243 16.30 -3.79 1.86
CA GLU A 243 16.94 -4.20 0.61
C GLU A 243 16.36 -3.43 -0.58
N ILE A 244 15.03 -3.31 -0.66
CA ILE A 244 14.33 -2.53 -1.69
C ILE A 244 14.74 -1.06 -1.61
N ALA A 245 14.76 -0.47 -0.41
CA ALA A 245 15.19 0.91 -0.18
C ALA A 245 16.63 1.14 -0.63
N ALA A 246 17.55 0.21 -0.34
CA ALA A 246 18.96 0.29 -0.76
C ALA A 246 19.12 0.26 -2.29
N LYS A 247 18.36 -0.60 -2.98
CA LYS A 247 18.34 -0.63 -4.45
C LYS A 247 17.82 0.71 -4.99
N LYS A 248 16.77 1.27 -4.39
CA LYS A 248 16.17 2.53 -4.84
C LYS A 248 17.09 3.73 -4.63
N LEU A 249 17.81 3.80 -3.50
CA LEU A 249 18.80 4.86 -3.25
C LEU A 249 19.89 4.91 -4.33
N LYS A 250 20.43 3.75 -4.74
CA LYS A 250 21.46 3.67 -5.79
C LYS A 250 21.02 4.27 -7.12
N VAL A 251 19.73 4.29 -7.41
CA VAL A 251 19.16 4.88 -8.64
C VAL A 251 18.91 6.37 -8.48
N LEU A 252 18.78 6.85 -7.24
CA LEU A 252 18.48 8.25 -6.93
C LEU A 252 19.75 9.10 -6.74
N ASP A 253 20.89 8.49 -6.50
CA ASP A 253 22.20 9.14 -6.44
C ASP A 253 22.77 9.40 -7.84
#